data_bfc4a67619a3b0e5430c141e2fdf3dc3
#
_entry.id   bfc4a67619a3b0e5430c141e2fdf3dc3
#
_cell.length_a   1.000
_cell.length_b   1.000
_cell.length_c   1.000
_cell.angle_alpha   90.00
_cell.angle_beta   90.00
_cell.angle_gamma   90.00
#
_symmetry.space_group_name_H-M   'P 1'
#
loop_
_entity.id
_entity.type
_entity.pdbx_description
1 polymer ?
#
loop_
_entity_poly.entity_id
_entity_poly.type
_entity_poly.pdbx_seq_one_letter_code
_entity_poly.pdbx_strand_id
1 'polypeptide(L)'
;MTNSEFIEQIAKCVKKYAYVYGIEVHSPIIAQAILESGWGKSGLASKYHNYFGLKCGSSWKGKSVNMSTKEEYKVGTLTNIRDNFRVYDSMEAGVKGYFDFINTSRYANLKGVKSPEEYVKRIKADGYATSSKYVDNIMRVIRDNKLMRFDGNGDGDMKKEELTGKVLSGKEIIDILARRVIAGDYGVGTDRKKKLGDLYSIVQKRVNEIS
;
A
#
# COMPACT_ATOMS: atom_id res chain seq x y z
N MET A 1 12.20 8.07 16.61
CA MET A 1 11.02 7.18 16.46
C MET A 1 11.43 5.79 16.90
N THR A 2 10.73 5.21 17.86
CA THR A 2 10.90 3.82 18.30
C THR A 2 10.30 2.85 17.30
N ASN A 3 10.61 1.56 17.40
CA ASN A 3 10.03 0.55 16.51
C ASN A 3 8.50 0.45 16.68
N SER A 4 7.99 0.61 17.90
CA SER A 4 6.54 0.62 18.14
C SER A 4 5.85 1.81 17.48
N GLU A 5 6.41 3.02 17.65
CA GLU A 5 5.88 4.22 16.99
C GLU A 5 5.90 4.09 15.46
N PHE A 6 6.96 3.49 14.90
CA PHE A 6 7.04 3.23 13.45
C PHE A 6 5.90 2.32 12.99
N ILE A 7 5.65 1.20 13.70
CA ILE A 7 4.56 0.28 13.39
C ILE A 7 3.22 1.02 13.39
N GLU A 8 2.91 1.75 14.46
CA GLU A 8 1.62 2.42 14.59
C GLU A 8 1.41 3.49 13.51
N GLN A 9 2.44 4.27 13.18
CA GLN A 9 2.34 5.28 12.14
C GLN A 9 2.17 4.66 10.74
N ILE A 10 2.93 3.62 10.40
CA ILE A 10 2.76 2.90 9.13
C ILE A 10 1.39 2.23 9.08
N ALA A 11 0.97 1.57 10.16
CA ALA A 11 -0.35 0.91 10.22
C ALA A 11 -1.50 1.89 10.01
N LYS A 12 -1.42 3.09 10.60
CA LYS A 12 -2.40 4.16 10.39
C LYS A 12 -2.49 4.56 8.90
N CYS A 13 -1.35 4.72 8.24
CA CYS A 13 -1.33 5.04 6.81
C CYS A 13 -1.83 3.86 5.95
N VAL A 14 -1.44 2.62 6.28
CA VAL A 14 -1.91 1.42 5.59
C VAL A 14 -3.43 1.28 5.70
N LYS A 15 -4.01 1.39 6.89
CA LYS A 15 -5.46 1.36 7.11
C LYS A 15 -6.21 2.40 6.25
N LYS A 16 -5.65 3.61 6.16
CA LYS A 16 -6.26 4.69 5.37
C LYS A 16 -6.41 4.34 3.89
N TYR A 17 -5.45 3.62 3.33
CA TYR A 17 -5.42 3.36 1.89
C TYR A 17 -5.85 1.93 1.51
N ALA A 18 -5.59 0.91 2.33
CA ALA A 18 -5.85 -0.49 1.99
C ALA A 18 -7.26 -0.72 1.47
N TYR A 19 -8.27 -0.23 2.18
CA TYR A 19 -9.65 -0.35 1.79
C TYR A 19 -9.96 0.30 0.43
N VAL A 20 -9.39 1.49 0.16
CA VAL A 20 -9.60 2.23 -1.10
C VAL A 20 -9.07 1.44 -2.29
N TYR A 21 -8.00 0.68 -2.10
CA TYR A 21 -7.34 -0.11 -3.14
C TYR A 21 -7.80 -1.58 -3.18
N GLY A 22 -8.81 -1.96 -2.37
CA GLY A 22 -9.35 -3.31 -2.31
C GLY A 22 -8.42 -4.32 -1.64
N ILE A 23 -7.51 -3.87 -0.77
CA ILE A 23 -6.60 -4.71 -0.02
C ILE A 23 -7.18 -4.97 1.37
N GLU A 24 -7.37 -6.24 1.73
CA GLU A 24 -8.04 -6.65 2.97
C GLU A 24 -7.05 -7.03 4.09
N VAL A 25 -5.77 -7.22 3.79
CA VAL A 25 -4.72 -7.55 4.76
C VAL A 25 -3.72 -6.40 4.90
N HIS A 26 -3.38 -6.06 6.14
CA HIS A 26 -2.50 -4.93 6.46
C HIS A 26 -1.13 -5.38 6.96
N SER A 27 -1.08 -6.48 7.71
CA SER A 27 0.15 -6.98 8.33
C SER A 27 1.29 -7.25 7.34
N PRO A 28 1.05 -7.77 6.11
CA PRO A 28 2.12 -7.94 5.14
C PRO A 28 2.74 -6.62 4.69
N ILE A 29 1.92 -5.59 4.49
CA ILE A 29 2.39 -4.28 4.03
C ILE A 29 3.21 -3.59 5.12
N ILE A 30 2.75 -3.69 6.38
CA ILE A 30 3.50 -3.16 7.53
C ILE A 30 4.85 -3.90 7.65
N ALA A 31 4.85 -5.22 7.51
CA ALA A 31 6.07 -6.03 7.57
C ALA A 31 7.05 -5.72 6.42
N GLN A 32 6.54 -5.47 5.21
CA GLN A 32 7.34 -4.99 4.07
C GLN A 32 8.00 -3.66 4.41
N ALA A 33 7.23 -2.68 4.92
CA ALA A 33 7.79 -1.38 5.31
C ALA A 33 8.88 -1.53 6.37
N ILE A 34 8.71 -2.41 7.37
CA ILE A 34 9.73 -2.70 8.39
C ILE A 34 10.99 -3.26 7.75
N LEU A 35 10.86 -4.30 6.91
CA LEU A 35 11.98 -5.03 6.34
C LEU A 35 12.78 -4.17 5.35
N GLU A 36 12.08 -3.55 4.40
CA GLU A 36 12.68 -2.78 3.30
C GLU A 36 13.31 -1.46 3.77
N SER A 37 12.80 -0.88 4.85
CA SER A 37 13.30 0.40 5.36
C SER A 37 14.20 0.29 6.57
N GLY A 38 14.41 -0.93 7.12
CA GLY A 38 15.09 -1.09 8.40
C GLY A 38 14.43 -0.26 9.50
N TRP A 39 13.12 -0.41 9.69
CA TRP A 39 12.34 0.36 10.67
C TRP A 39 12.29 1.87 10.38
N GLY A 40 12.29 2.23 9.11
CA GLY A 40 12.32 3.62 8.69
C GLY A 40 13.67 4.31 8.85
N LYS A 41 14.73 3.56 9.25
CA LYS A 41 16.06 4.12 9.56
C LYS A 41 16.98 4.18 8.34
N SER A 42 16.68 3.46 7.25
CA SER A 42 17.47 3.54 6.03
C SER A 42 17.50 4.97 5.47
N GLY A 43 18.58 5.34 4.79
CA GLY A 43 18.69 6.67 4.17
C GLY A 43 17.56 6.98 3.19
N LEU A 44 17.07 5.95 2.49
CA LEU A 44 15.95 6.08 1.56
C LEU A 44 14.63 6.37 2.30
N ALA A 45 14.39 5.71 3.42
CA ALA A 45 13.18 5.91 4.21
C ALA A 45 13.22 7.21 5.02
N SER A 46 14.33 7.47 5.74
CA SER A 46 14.43 8.59 6.68
C SER A 46 14.48 9.97 6.00
N LYS A 47 15.09 10.04 4.81
CA LYS A 47 15.25 11.31 4.06
C LYS A 47 14.20 11.50 2.97
N TYR A 48 13.72 10.40 2.38
CA TYR A 48 12.91 10.45 1.16
C TYR A 48 11.56 9.74 1.28
N HIS A 49 11.20 9.29 2.49
CA HIS A 49 9.92 8.64 2.81
C HIS A 49 9.55 7.46 1.91
N ASN A 50 10.54 6.78 1.31
CA ASN A 50 10.34 5.57 0.52
C ASN A 50 10.63 4.35 1.38
N TYR A 51 9.59 3.85 2.04
CA TYR A 51 9.66 2.75 3.02
C TYR A 51 9.63 1.37 2.37
N PHE A 52 9.39 1.29 1.07
CA PHE A 52 9.19 0.04 0.33
C PHE A 52 10.26 -0.21 -0.73
N GLY A 53 11.30 0.61 -0.79
CA GLY A 53 12.38 0.46 -1.77
C GLY A 53 11.91 0.66 -3.21
N LEU A 54 10.85 1.44 -3.46
CA LEU A 54 10.27 1.60 -4.79
C LEU A 54 11.20 2.34 -5.74
N LYS A 55 11.59 1.66 -6.80
CA LYS A 55 12.34 2.24 -7.92
C LYS A 55 11.42 3.06 -8.82
N CYS A 56 12.01 4.02 -9.56
CA CYS A 56 11.24 4.89 -10.43
C CYS A 56 10.54 4.12 -11.57
N GLY A 57 11.26 3.24 -12.25
CA GLY A 57 10.78 2.68 -13.50
C GLY A 57 10.59 3.75 -14.58
N SER A 58 10.14 3.35 -15.77
CA SER A 58 9.98 4.25 -16.92
C SER A 58 8.79 5.21 -16.81
N SER A 59 7.75 4.81 -16.07
CA SER A 59 6.50 5.58 -15.95
C SER A 59 6.50 6.62 -14.83
N TRP A 60 7.51 6.60 -13.94
CA TRP A 60 7.56 7.53 -12.83
C TRP A 60 7.89 8.97 -13.28
N LYS A 61 7.05 9.93 -12.89
CA LYS A 61 7.20 11.36 -13.23
C LYS A 61 7.47 12.25 -11.99
N GLY A 62 7.50 11.63 -10.79
CA GLY A 62 7.74 12.36 -9.55
C GLY A 62 9.23 12.57 -9.26
N LYS A 63 9.52 13.12 -8.08
CA LYS A 63 10.89 13.32 -7.59
C LYS A 63 11.62 11.98 -7.45
N SER A 64 12.92 11.98 -7.73
CA SER A 64 13.77 10.79 -7.63
C SER A 64 15.11 11.10 -6.99
N VAL A 65 15.74 10.06 -6.44
CA VAL A 65 17.10 10.09 -5.92
C VAL A 65 17.89 8.90 -6.45
N ASN A 66 19.13 9.13 -6.89
CA ASN A 66 20.03 8.05 -7.31
C ASN A 66 20.85 7.54 -6.12
N MET A 67 20.64 6.27 -5.74
CA MET A 67 21.32 5.66 -4.60
C MET A 67 21.92 4.31 -4.95
N SER A 68 22.97 3.93 -4.23
CA SER A 68 23.52 2.57 -4.28
C SER A 68 22.60 1.60 -3.57
N THR A 69 22.36 0.45 -4.19
CA THR A 69 21.63 -0.68 -3.62
C THR A 69 22.35 -1.99 -3.91
N LYS A 70 22.01 -3.05 -3.19
CA LYS A 70 22.50 -4.40 -3.42
C LYS A 70 21.38 -5.24 -4.00
N GLU A 71 21.63 -5.86 -5.13
CA GLU A 71 20.69 -6.75 -5.80
C GLU A 71 21.26 -8.17 -5.87
N GLU A 72 20.41 -9.16 -5.71
CA GLU A 72 20.73 -10.57 -5.86
C GLU A 72 20.32 -11.08 -7.24
N TYR A 73 21.18 -10.96 -8.25
CA TYR A 73 20.95 -11.50 -9.59
C TYR A 73 21.27 -13.00 -9.71
N LYS A 74 22.12 -13.50 -8.82
CA LYS A 74 22.42 -14.94 -8.68
C LYS A 74 22.27 -15.29 -7.20
N VAL A 75 21.65 -16.41 -6.92
CA VAL A 75 21.44 -16.88 -5.55
C VAL A 75 22.77 -16.84 -4.76
N GLY A 76 22.76 -16.12 -3.65
CA GLY A 76 23.92 -15.94 -2.77
C GLY A 76 24.93 -14.87 -3.22
N THR A 77 24.72 -14.17 -4.35
CA THR A 77 25.65 -13.15 -4.84
C THR A 77 24.97 -11.77 -4.84
N LEU A 78 25.43 -10.89 -3.94
CA LEU A 78 24.99 -9.50 -3.90
C LEU A 78 25.85 -8.62 -4.80
N THR A 79 25.23 -7.94 -5.75
CA THR A 79 25.89 -6.99 -6.65
C THR A 79 25.50 -5.57 -6.26
N ASN A 80 26.49 -4.70 -6.07
CA ASN A 80 26.25 -3.27 -5.84
C ASN A 80 25.89 -2.62 -7.18
N ILE A 81 24.71 -1.98 -7.22
CA ILE A 81 24.26 -1.19 -8.38
C ILE A 81 23.81 0.18 -7.91
N ARG A 82 23.69 1.12 -8.83
CA ARG A 82 23.02 2.40 -8.59
C ARG A 82 21.70 2.40 -9.34
N ASP A 83 20.66 2.88 -8.67
CA ASP A 83 19.34 2.96 -9.25
C ASP A 83 18.62 4.23 -8.79
N ASN A 84 17.58 4.62 -9.52
CA ASN A 84 16.74 5.77 -9.20
C ASN A 84 15.53 5.32 -8.38
N PHE A 85 15.42 5.85 -7.18
CA PHE A 85 14.32 5.55 -6.25
C PHE A 85 13.35 6.71 -6.17
N ARG A 86 12.07 6.38 -5.97
CA ARG A 86 11.01 7.37 -5.78
C ARG A 86 11.21 8.15 -4.49
N VAL A 87 10.92 9.45 -4.54
CA VAL A 87 10.98 10.37 -3.40
C VAL A 87 9.57 10.85 -3.10
N TYR A 88 9.22 10.85 -1.81
CA TYR A 88 7.93 11.29 -1.31
C TYR A 88 8.11 12.38 -0.26
N ASP A 89 7.11 13.24 -0.10
CA ASP A 89 7.20 14.41 0.79
C ASP A 89 6.78 14.09 2.25
N SER A 90 6.20 12.90 2.49
CA SER A 90 5.78 12.44 3.83
C SER A 90 5.67 10.92 3.89
N MET A 91 5.58 10.38 5.11
CA MET A 91 5.30 8.96 5.35
C MET A 91 3.99 8.54 4.69
N GLU A 92 2.96 9.35 4.83
CA GLU A 92 1.65 9.07 4.23
C GLU A 92 1.74 9.00 2.70
N ALA A 93 2.46 9.95 2.07
CA ALA A 93 2.68 9.93 0.62
C ALA A 93 3.48 8.71 0.17
N GLY A 94 4.46 8.27 0.96
CA GLY A 94 5.25 7.07 0.68
C GLY A 94 4.41 5.79 0.75
N VAL A 95 3.54 5.67 1.76
CA VAL A 95 2.61 4.53 1.87
C VAL A 95 1.57 4.57 0.75
N LYS A 96 1.00 5.74 0.44
CA LYS A 96 0.11 5.88 -0.72
C LYS A 96 0.82 5.46 -2.01
N GLY A 97 2.08 5.88 -2.20
CA GLY A 97 2.88 5.51 -3.36
C GLY A 97 3.08 4.00 -3.51
N TYR A 98 3.13 3.23 -2.42
CA TYR A 98 3.09 1.78 -2.46
C TYR A 98 1.76 1.26 -3.00
N PHE A 99 0.62 1.78 -2.52
CA PHE A 99 -0.69 1.38 -3.04
C PHE A 99 -0.87 1.74 -4.51
N ASP A 100 -0.42 2.92 -4.94
CA ASP A 100 -0.41 3.29 -6.35
C ASP A 100 0.43 2.32 -7.19
N PHE A 101 1.57 1.86 -6.66
CA PHE A 101 2.45 0.90 -7.33
C PHE A 101 1.80 -0.48 -7.49
N ILE A 102 1.13 -1.00 -6.46
CA ILE A 102 0.46 -2.31 -6.55
C ILE A 102 -0.91 -2.22 -7.26
N ASN A 103 -1.45 -1.04 -7.51
CA ASN A 103 -2.70 -0.85 -8.25
C ASN A 103 -2.50 -0.90 -9.77
N THR A 104 -1.74 -1.87 -10.23
CA THR A 104 -1.50 -2.14 -11.64
C THR A 104 -2.02 -3.54 -12.01
N SER A 105 -2.16 -3.83 -13.30
CA SER A 105 -2.60 -5.16 -13.78
C SER A 105 -1.72 -6.29 -13.25
N ARG A 106 -0.42 -6.03 -13.08
CA ARG A 106 0.54 -6.99 -12.55
C ARG A 106 0.19 -7.52 -11.18
N TYR A 107 -0.39 -6.68 -10.32
CA TYR A 107 -0.71 -6.99 -8.93
C TYR A 107 -2.22 -7.08 -8.67
N ALA A 108 -3.03 -7.22 -9.73
CA ALA A 108 -4.49 -7.24 -9.60
C ALA A 108 -5.02 -8.40 -8.75
N ASN A 109 -4.28 -9.52 -8.69
CA ASN A 109 -4.59 -10.71 -7.89
C ASN A 109 -4.45 -10.50 -6.38
N LEU A 110 -3.89 -9.37 -5.92
CA LEU A 110 -3.78 -9.03 -4.49
C LEU A 110 -5.10 -8.53 -3.91
N LYS A 111 -6.02 -8.04 -4.75
CA LYS A 111 -7.32 -7.51 -4.30
C LYS A 111 -8.19 -8.62 -3.73
N GLY A 112 -8.83 -8.35 -2.60
CA GLY A 112 -9.72 -9.30 -1.92
C GLY A 112 -9.02 -10.47 -1.23
N VAL A 113 -7.68 -10.50 -1.18
CA VAL A 113 -6.93 -11.54 -0.47
C VAL A 113 -7.06 -11.33 1.03
N LYS A 114 -7.55 -12.37 1.74
CA LYS A 114 -7.82 -12.35 3.19
C LYS A 114 -6.72 -12.98 4.04
N SER A 115 -5.81 -13.71 3.43
CA SER A 115 -4.69 -14.36 4.11
C SER A 115 -3.41 -13.56 3.93
N PRO A 116 -2.74 -13.12 5.01
CA PRO A 116 -1.44 -12.47 4.94
C PRO A 116 -0.39 -13.30 4.20
N GLU A 117 -0.33 -14.60 4.45
CA GLU A 117 0.62 -15.50 3.79
C GLU A 117 0.36 -15.59 2.28
N GLU A 118 -0.91 -15.71 1.89
CA GLU A 118 -1.30 -15.75 0.48
C GLU A 118 -0.96 -14.43 -0.22
N TYR A 119 -1.18 -13.30 0.42
CA TYR A 119 -0.77 -11.99 -0.10
C TYR A 119 0.74 -11.93 -0.38
N VAL A 120 1.55 -12.38 0.59
CA VAL A 120 3.02 -12.38 0.45
C VAL A 120 3.49 -13.33 -0.63
N LYS A 121 2.85 -14.49 -0.79
CA LYS A 121 3.15 -15.44 -1.87
C LYS A 121 2.85 -14.84 -3.25
N ARG A 122 1.68 -14.22 -3.40
CA ARG A 122 1.25 -13.61 -4.67
C ARG A 122 2.15 -12.44 -5.06
N ILE A 123 2.37 -11.48 -4.19
CA ILE A 123 3.20 -10.32 -4.51
C ILE A 123 4.63 -10.71 -4.86
N LYS A 124 5.18 -11.76 -4.23
CA LYS A 124 6.47 -12.35 -4.61
C LYS A 124 6.42 -12.99 -6.01
N ALA A 125 5.39 -13.79 -6.30
CA ALA A 125 5.20 -14.44 -7.59
C ALA A 125 5.05 -13.40 -8.72
N ASP A 126 4.43 -12.25 -8.43
CA ASP A 126 4.31 -11.10 -9.32
C ASP A 126 5.63 -10.33 -9.48
N GLY A 127 6.71 -10.77 -8.84
CA GLY A 127 8.06 -10.24 -9.02
C GLY A 127 8.39 -8.99 -8.19
N TYR A 128 7.71 -8.79 -7.05
CA TYR A 128 8.07 -7.72 -6.11
C TYR A 128 9.45 -7.95 -5.48
N ALA A 129 9.77 -9.21 -5.18
CA ALA A 129 11.06 -9.59 -4.61
C ALA A 129 11.58 -10.90 -5.23
N THR A 130 12.90 -10.99 -5.39
CA THR A 130 13.59 -12.14 -5.99
C THR A 130 14.07 -13.16 -4.96
N SER A 131 14.29 -12.75 -3.70
CA SER A 131 14.82 -13.61 -2.65
C SER A 131 13.92 -14.83 -2.38
N SER A 132 14.53 -16.03 -2.35
CA SER A 132 13.83 -17.27 -2.00
C SER A 132 13.25 -17.23 -0.59
N LYS A 133 13.90 -16.53 0.33
CA LYS A 133 13.50 -16.39 1.75
C LYS A 133 12.51 -15.27 2.01
N TYR A 134 12.02 -14.58 0.96
CA TYR A 134 11.17 -13.40 1.12
C TYR A 134 9.91 -13.68 1.93
N VAL A 135 9.17 -14.74 1.57
CA VAL A 135 7.92 -15.12 2.28
C VAL A 135 8.21 -15.40 3.75
N ASP A 136 9.20 -16.23 4.04
CA ASP A 136 9.56 -16.61 5.41
C ASP A 136 9.97 -15.41 6.25
N ASN A 137 10.75 -14.49 5.67
CA ASN A 137 11.19 -13.27 6.34
C ASN A 137 10.01 -12.35 6.67
N ILE A 138 9.11 -12.11 5.74
CA ILE A 138 7.91 -11.28 5.97
C ILE A 138 7.02 -11.95 7.03
N MET A 139 6.74 -13.25 6.91
CA MET A 139 5.90 -13.96 7.88
C MET A 139 6.53 -14.01 9.28
N ARG A 140 7.86 -14.07 9.37
CA ARG A 140 8.57 -13.94 10.64
C ARG A 140 8.37 -12.55 11.25
N VAL A 141 8.57 -11.48 10.47
CA VAL A 141 8.35 -10.10 10.94
C VAL A 141 6.91 -9.91 11.42
N ILE A 142 5.92 -10.47 10.72
CA ILE A 142 4.51 -10.43 11.12
C ILE A 142 4.31 -11.08 12.50
N ARG A 143 4.87 -12.29 12.72
CA ARG A 143 4.74 -13.02 13.99
C ARG A 143 5.46 -12.31 15.14
N ASP A 144 6.73 -11.98 14.94
CA ASP A 144 7.61 -11.41 15.97
C ASP A 144 7.07 -10.07 16.49
N ASN A 145 6.39 -9.31 15.65
CA ASN A 145 5.83 -8.00 16.00
C ASN A 145 4.30 -8.02 16.18
N LYS A 146 3.68 -9.21 16.18
CA LYS A 146 2.22 -9.41 16.36
C LYS A 146 1.38 -8.53 15.43
N LEU A 147 1.81 -8.40 14.16
CA LEU A 147 1.19 -7.46 13.21
C LEU A 147 -0.20 -7.89 12.76
N MET A 148 -0.58 -9.15 12.92
CA MET A 148 -1.92 -9.64 12.58
C MET A 148 -3.05 -8.92 13.34
N ARG A 149 -2.72 -8.23 14.45
CA ARG A 149 -3.68 -7.35 15.13
C ARG A 149 -4.20 -6.20 14.27
N PHE A 150 -3.53 -5.91 13.16
CA PHE A 150 -3.95 -4.89 12.20
C PHE A 150 -4.79 -5.45 11.04
N ASP A 151 -4.91 -6.79 10.90
CA ASP A 151 -5.64 -7.49 9.83
C ASP A 151 -7.13 -7.70 10.17
N GLY A 152 -7.75 -6.89 10.94
CA GLY A 152 -9.19 -6.97 11.14
C GLY A 152 -9.93 -6.30 9.99
N ASN A 153 -10.99 -6.93 9.46
CA ASN A 153 -12.03 -6.22 8.74
C ASN A 153 -12.42 -5.00 9.57
N GLY A 154 -12.59 -3.85 8.95
CA GLY A 154 -12.90 -2.58 9.62
C GLY A 154 -14.15 -2.54 10.50
N ASP A 155 -14.61 -3.66 11.03
CA ASP A 155 -15.74 -3.81 11.96
C ASP A 155 -15.31 -4.15 13.40
N GLY A 156 -14.01 -4.27 13.70
CA GLY A 156 -13.57 -4.79 15.01
C GLY A 156 -12.97 -3.79 16.00
N ASP A 157 -12.34 -2.68 15.59
CA ASP A 157 -11.75 -1.72 16.54
C ASP A 157 -11.43 -0.32 15.95
N MET A 158 -12.15 0.16 14.97
CA MET A 158 -12.44 1.58 14.97
C MET A 158 -13.49 1.77 16.05
N LYS A 159 -13.05 2.19 17.25
CA LYS A 159 -13.99 2.63 18.26
C LYS A 159 -14.98 3.54 17.56
N LYS A 160 -16.25 3.29 17.78
CA LYS A 160 -17.39 4.08 17.29
C LYS A 160 -17.19 5.60 17.52
N GLU A 161 -16.23 5.96 18.36
CA GLU A 161 -15.83 7.31 18.73
C GLU A 161 -14.94 8.04 17.69
N GLU A 162 -14.14 7.34 16.85
CA GLU A 162 -13.36 8.02 15.80
C GLU A 162 -14.16 8.27 14.51
N LEU A 163 -15.24 7.52 14.26
CA LEU A 163 -16.20 7.79 13.19
C LEU A 163 -17.27 8.83 13.59
N THR A 164 -17.47 9.07 14.87
CA THR A 164 -18.47 10.04 15.37
C THR A 164 -17.92 11.46 15.53
N GLY A 165 -16.62 11.69 15.32
CA GLY A 165 -15.99 13.01 15.48
C GLY A 165 -15.64 13.76 14.20
N LYS A 166 -15.52 13.09 13.05
CA LYS A 166 -15.23 13.76 11.77
C LYS A 166 -16.38 13.54 10.80
N VAL A 167 -17.26 14.53 10.70
CA VAL A 167 -18.21 14.61 9.57
C VAL A 167 -17.36 14.73 8.29
N LEU A 168 -17.30 13.65 7.50
CA LEU A 168 -16.68 13.71 6.18
C LEU A 168 -17.42 14.73 5.35
N SER A 169 -16.71 15.67 4.75
CA SER A 169 -17.31 16.60 3.80
C SER A 169 -17.86 15.82 2.59
N GLY A 170 -18.90 16.32 1.95
CA GLY A 170 -19.44 15.69 0.74
C GLY A 170 -18.37 15.43 -0.33
N LYS A 171 -17.34 16.29 -0.40
CA LYS A 171 -16.20 16.12 -1.31
C LYS A 171 -15.34 14.91 -0.95
N GLU A 172 -15.03 14.68 0.33
CA GLU A 172 -14.27 13.52 0.79
C GLU A 172 -15.02 12.20 0.50
N ILE A 173 -16.33 12.19 0.69
CA ILE A 173 -17.20 11.04 0.37
C ILE A 173 -17.15 10.74 -1.13
N ILE A 174 -17.26 11.75 -1.98
CA ILE A 174 -17.22 11.60 -3.43
C ILE A 174 -15.85 11.11 -3.90
N ASP A 175 -14.76 11.61 -3.33
CA ASP A 175 -13.40 11.14 -3.62
C ASP A 175 -13.22 9.66 -3.27
N ILE A 176 -13.72 9.22 -2.14
CA ILE A 176 -13.70 7.81 -1.71
C ILE A 176 -14.50 6.95 -2.70
N LEU A 177 -15.72 7.34 -3.03
CA LEU A 177 -16.57 6.60 -3.96
C LEU A 177 -15.96 6.54 -5.36
N ALA A 178 -15.39 7.64 -5.88
CA ALA A 178 -14.72 7.67 -7.17
C ALA A 178 -13.54 6.71 -7.26
N ARG A 179 -12.70 6.68 -6.23
CA ARG A 179 -11.58 5.73 -6.15
C ARG A 179 -12.04 4.27 -6.10
N ARG A 180 -13.14 3.99 -5.41
CA ARG A 180 -13.76 2.65 -5.38
C ARG A 180 -14.35 2.25 -6.73
N VAL A 181 -14.90 3.20 -7.49
CA VAL A 181 -15.33 2.97 -8.88
C VAL A 181 -14.14 2.59 -9.76
N ILE A 182 -13.02 3.31 -9.64
CA ILE A 182 -11.78 3.00 -10.36
C ILE A 182 -11.24 1.62 -9.96
N ALA A 183 -11.34 1.24 -8.68
CA ALA A 183 -10.97 -0.07 -8.17
C ALA A 183 -11.89 -1.22 -8.65
N GLY A 184 -13.04 -0.89 -9.29
CA GLY A 184 -13.96 -1.88 -9.84
C GLY A 184 -15.10 -2.33 -8.92
N ASP A 185 -15.18 -1.83 -7.68
CA ASP A 185 -16.15 -2.26 -6.65
C ASP A 185 -17.60 -2.11 -7.08
N TYR A 186 -17.88 -1.16 -7.95
CA TYR A 186 -19.23 -0.85 -8.44
C TYR A 186 -19.57 -1.48 -9.79
N GLY A 187 -18.63 -2.27 -10.38
CA GLY A 187 -18.81 -2.84 -11.72
C GLY A 187 -18.83 -1.77 -12.81
N VAL A 188 -19.51 -2.06 -13.94
CA VAL A 188 -19.54 -1.18 -15.11
C VAL A 188 -20.98 -0.90 -15.55
N GLY A 189 -21.18 0.18 -16.30
CA GLY A 189 -22.47 0.49 -16.96
C GLY A 189 -23.65 0.58 -16.00
N THR A 190 -24.68 -0.20 -16.24
CA THR A 190 -25.96 -0.20 -15.50
C THR A 190 -25.80 -0.66 -14.05
N ASP A 191 -24.90 -1.60 -13.78
CA ASP A 191 -24.66 -2.07 -12.41
C ASP A 191 -24.05 -0.98 -11.54
N ARG A 192 -23.11 -0.20 -12.09
CA ARG A 192 -22.54 0.97 -11.42
C ARG A 192 -23.62 2.02 -11.12
N LYS A 193 -24.48 2.32 -12.09
CA LYS A 193 -25.59 3.25 -11.88
C LYS A 193 -26.53 2.79 -10.75
N LYS A 194 -26.89 1.51 -10.76
CA LYS A 194 -27.80 0.94 -9.75
C LYS A 194 -27.19 1.00 -8.34
N LYS A 195 -25.90 0.69 -8.20
CA LYS A 195 -25.19 0.67 -6.90
C LYS A 195 -24.93 2.06 -6.33
N LEU A 196 -24.67 3.06 -7.18
CA LEU A 196 -24.40 4.44 -6.76
C LEU A 196 -25.66 5.30 -6.62
N GLY A 197 -26.78 4.89 -7.26
CA GLY A 197 -28.03 5.63 -7.19
C GLY A 197 -27.87 7.10 -7.58
N ASP A 198 -28.41 8.00 -6.79
CA ASP A 198 -28.35 9.44 -7.00
C ASP A 198 -26.93 10.03 -7.00
N LEU A 199 -25.97 9.34 -6.41
CA LEU A 199 -24.58 9.76 -6.39
C LEU A 199 -23.82 9.45 -7.70
N TYR A 200 -24.44 8.67 -8.62
CA TYR A 200 -23.75 8.21 -9.82
C TYR A 200 -23.12 9.35 -10.63
N SER A 201 -23.88 10.41 -10.92
CA SER A 201 -23.42 11.50 -11.78
C SER A 201 -22.21 12.23 -11.21
N ILE A 202 -22.26 12.56 -9.92
CA ILE A 202 -21.19 13.31 -9.26
C ILE A 202 -19.94 12.45 -9.04
N VAL A 203 -20.13 11.17 -8.71
CA VAL A 203 -19.02 10.22 -8.55
C VAL A 203 -18.35 9.91 -9.89
N GLN A 204 -19.15 9.72 -10.97
CA GLN A 204 -18.59 9.48 -12.31
C GLN A 204 -17.82 10.68 -12.84
N LYS A 205 -18.30 11.90 -12.61
CA LYS A 205 -17.54 13.12 -12.92
C LYS A 205 -16.19 13.11 -12.21
N ARG A 206 -16.17 12.80 -10.93
CA ARG A 206 -14.92 12.72 -10.14
C ARG A 206 -13.99 11.62 -10.61
N VAL A 207 -14.53 10.46 -11.01
CA VAL A 207 -13.75 9.38 -11.65
C VAL A 207 -12.99 9.92 -12.87
N ASN A 208 -13.69 10.62 -13.77
CA ASN A 208 -13.09 11.15 -15.00
C ASN A 208 -12.01 12.22 -14.74
N GLU A 209 -12.07 12.92 -13.58
CA GLU A 209 -11.07 13.91 -13.19
C GLU A 209 -9.79 13.28 -12.61
N ILE A 210 -9.87 12.05 -12.06
CA ILE A 210 -8.76 11.41 -11.32
C ILE A 210 -8.27 10.11 -11.95
N SER A 211 -8.90 9.67 -13.07
CA SER A 211 -8.44 8.57 -13.92
C SER A 211 -7.44 9.07 -14.93
#